data_c012517fd0cab1379dc10b9f045290fd
#
_entry.id   c012517fd0cab1379dc10b9f045290fd
#
_cell.length_a   1.000
_cell.length_b   1.000
_cell.length_c   1.000
_cell.angle_alpha   90.00
_cell.angle_beta   90.00
_cell.angle_gamma   90.00
#
_symmetry.space_group_name_H-M   'P 1'
#
loop_
_entity.id
_entity.type
_entity.pdbx_description
1 polymer ?
#
loop_
_entity_poly.entity_id
_entity_poly.type
_entity_poly.pdbx_seq_one_letter_code
_entity_poly.pdbx_strand_id
1 'polypeptide(L)'
;NPDPENPENIIRTGRPKDDEYGISEFPHLIVNQARVLDYFAQFAAQSPGKITPDYGIEFVDLTVDGDAPAASAKDHPVSVTVRYTAGERVGEERTIRAGYVVGCDGARSKVRSAIGRTLTGDQANHAWGVMDVLANSDFPDIRTKCAISSKNGNILHIPREGGHLFRMYVDLG
;
A
#
# COMPACT_ATOMS: atom_id res chain seq x y z
N ASN A 1 -7.67 24.78 -9.99
CA ASN A 1 -8.95 25.19 -9.41
C ASN A 1 -9.78 25.92 -10.46
N PRO A 2 -11.11 25.99 -10.33
CA PRO A 2 -11.96 26.80 -11.20
C PRO A 2 -11.50 28.26 -11.23
N ASP A 3 -11.59 28.90 -12.39
CA ASP A 3 -11.35 30.31 -12.55
C ASP A 3 -12.50 31.09 -11.87
N PRO A 4 -12.22 32.05 -10.96
CA PRO A 4 -13.27 32.84 -10.32
C PRO A 4 -14.11 33.67 -11.30
N GLU A 5 -13.55 34.08 -12.43
CA GLU A 5 -14.25 34.86 -13.46
C GLU A 5 -15.05 33.98 -14.43
N ASN A 6 -14.56 32.77 -14.68
CA ASN A 6 -15.23 31.79 -15.53
C ASN A 6 -15.01 30.37 -15.01
N PRO A 7 -15.93 29.85 -14.18
CA PRO A 7 -15.79 28.52 -13.56
C PRO A 7 -15.74 27.34 -14.52
N GLU A 8 -16.02 27.54 -15.81
CA GLU A 8 -15.80 26.51 -16.85
C GLU A 8 -14.31 26.28 -17.14
N ASN A 9 -13.48 27.28 -16.86
CA ASN A 9 -12.03 27.21 -17.04
C ASN A 9 -11.35 26.76 -15.76
N ILE A 10 -10.24 26.06 -15.91
CA ILE A 10 -9.38 25.64 -14.80
C ILE A 10 -8.08 26.43 -14.90
N ILE A 11 -7.73 27.09 -13.80
CA ILE A 11 -6.49 27.86 -13.68
C ILE A 11 -5.58 27.28 -12.61
N ARG A 12 -4.27 27.50 -12.79
CA ARG A 12 -3.30 27.15 -11.75
C ARG A 12 -3.32 28.21 -10.64
N THR A 13 -3.68 27.80 -9.43
CA THR A 13 -3.77 28.70 -8.28
C THR A 13 -2.55 28.63 -7.35
N GLY A 14 -1.70 27.62 -7.49
CA GLY A 14 -0.52 27.50 -6.65
C GLY A 14 0.47 26.44 -7.14
N ARG A 15 1.66 26.50 -6.56
CA ARG A 15 2.74 25.51 -6.71
C ARG A 15 3.37 25.28 -5.35
N PRO A 16 2.75 24.45 -4.48
CA PRO A 16 3.35 24.16 -3.19
C PRO A 16 4.71 23.48 -3.36
N LYS A 17 5.64 23.82 -2.51
CA LYS A 17 6.93 23.14 -2.45
C LYS A 17 6.72 21.75 -1.86
N ASP A 18 7.51 20.81 -2.32
CA ASP A 18 7.41 19.40 -1.88
C ASP A 18 7.84 19.25 -0.40
N ASP A 19 8.87 19.97 -0.01
CA ASP A 19 9.31 20.11 1.39
C ASP A 19 9.46 21.59 1.72
N GLU A 20 8.38 22.20 2.19
CA GLU A 20 8.33 23.64 2.45
C GLU A 20 9.27 24.08 3.58
N TYR A 21 9.50 23.21 4.54
CA TYR A 21 10.26 23.52 5.76
C TYR A 21 11.65 22.88 5.80
N GLY A 22 12.05 22.15 4.77
CA GLY A 22 13.36 21.48 4.71
C GLY A 22 13.53 20.42 5.80
N ILE A 23 12.45 19.71 6.16
CA ILE A 23 12.45 18.69 7.22
C ILE A 23 13.10 17.39 6.73
N SER A 24 13.00 17.12 5.43
CA SER A 24 13.55 15.90 4.82
C SER A 24 14.83 16.20 4.05
N GLU A 25 15.84 15.36 4.21
CA GLU A 25 17.07 15.39 3.38
C GLU A 25 16.82 14.89 1.96
N PHE A 26 15.72 14.18 1.73
CA PHE A 26 15.39 13.55 0.46
C PHE A 26 14.10 14.11 -0.11
N PRO A 27 14.04 14.36 -1.42
CA PRO A 27 12.80 14.75 -2.08
C PRO A 27 11.81 13.59 -2.08
N HIS A 28 10.52 13.91 -2.23
CA HIS A 28 9.51 12.89 -2.51
C HIS A 28 9.79 12.18 -3.82
N LEU A 29 9.64 10.86 -3.80
CA LEU A 29 9.80 10.02 -4.98
C LEU A 29 8.48 9.34 -5.32
N ILE A 30 8.15 9.34 -6.59
CA ILE A 30 7.09 8.49 -7.14
C ILE A 30 7.77 7.26 -7.71
N VAL A 31 7.50 6.11 -7.11
CA VAL A 31 8.15 4.85 -7.46
C VAL A 31 7.12 3.73 -7.56
N ASN A 32 7.36 2.79 -8.46
CA ASN A 32 6.55 1.57 -8.53
C ASN A 32 6.76 0.74 -7.26
N GLN A 33 5.66 0.42 -6.58
CA GLN A 33 5.68 -0.34 -5.33
C GLN A 33 6.36 -1.70 -5.47
N ALA A 34 6.17 -2.39 -6.60
CA ALA A 34 6.81 -3.67 -6.85
C ALA A 34 8.34 -3.56 -6.85
N ARG A 35 8.91 -2.48 -7.41
CA ARG A 35 10.37 -2.25 -7.36
C ARG A 35 10.92 -2.09 -5.94
N VAL A 36 10.18 -1.41 -5.09
CA VAL A 36 10.55 -1.26 -3.67
C VAL A 36 10.58 -2.63 -2.99
N LEU A 37 9.55 -3.45 -3.25
CA LEU A 37 9.49 -4.81 -2.73
C LEU A 37 10.63 -5.69 -3.25
N ASP A 38 10.98 -5.58 -4.53
CA ASP A 38 12.12 -6.29 -5.12
C ASP A 38 13.44 -5.93 -4.44
N TYR A 39 13.68 -4.65 -4.16
CA TYR A 39 14.89 -4.23 -3.44
C TYR A 39 14.95 -4.81 -2.03
N PHE A 40 13.84 -4.78 -1.29
CA PHE A 40 13.80 -5.41 0.04
C PHE A 40 13.99 -6.93 -0.03
N ALA A 41 13.39 -7.60 -0.99
CA ALA A 41 13.54 -9.04 -1.18
C ALA A 41 14.99 -9.41 -1.52
N GLN A 42 15.65 -8.66 -2.41
CA GLN A 42 17.07 -8.84 -2.75
C GLN A 42 17.97 -8.62 -1.54
N PHE A 43 17.73 -7.56 -0.77
CA PHE A 43 18.51 -7.28 0.44
C PHE A 43 18.32 -8.40 1.49
N ALA A 44 17.09 -8.86 1.70
CA ALA A 44 16.80 -9.96 2.62
C ALA A 44 17.49 -11.26 2.20
N ALA A 45 17.47 -11.59 0.91
CA ALA A 45 18.14 -12.78 0.36
C ALA A 45 19.69 -12.72 0.50
N GLN A 46 20.27 -11.53 0.49
CA GLN A 46 21.70 -11.30 0.68
C GLN A 46 22.11 -11.17 2.15
N SER A 47 21.16 -11.07 3.07
CA SER A 47 21.42 -10.97 4.50
C SER A 47 22.05 -12.26 5.05
N PRO A 48 22.70 -12.23 6.23
CA PRO A 48 23.26 -13.45 6.85
C PRO A 48 22.23 -14.56 7.02
N GLY A 49 20.95 -14.21 7.23
CA GLY A 49 19.84 -15.17 7.35
C GLY A 49 19.32 -15.70 6.02
N LYS A 50 19.76 -15.14 4.88
CA LYS A 50 19.32 -15.53 3.51
C LYS A 50 17.81 -15.71 3.42
N ILE A 51 17.08 -14.73 3.94
CA ILE A 51 15.63 -14.78 4.05
C ILE A 51 15.01 -14.58 2.66
N THR A 52 14.13 -15.47 2.27
CA THR A 52 13.31 -15.37 1.05
C THR A 52 11.84 -15.45 1.40
N PRO A 53 10.96 -14.64 0.77
CA PRO A 53 9.52 -14.74 0.96
C PRO A 53 8.97 -16.05 0.39
N ASP A 54 8.09 -16.70 1.13
CA ASP A 54 7.29 -17.82 0.63
C ASP A 54 6.00 -17.29 -0.03
N TYR A 55 5.83 -17.53 -1.30
CA TYR A 55 4.64 -17.17 -2.07
C TYR A 55 3.66 -18.34 -2.18
N GLY A 56 2.41 -18.01 -2.54
CA GLY A 56 1.37 -19.03 -2.70
C GLY A 56 0.92 -19.65 -1.37
N ILE A 57 1.00 -18.87 -0.30
CA ILE A 57 0.58 -19.25 1.06
C ILE A 57 -0.40 -18.21 1.60
N GLU A 58 -1.55 -18.65 2.05
CA GLU A 58 -2.60 -17.82 2.64
C GLU A 58 -2.65 -18.04 4.16
N PHE A 59 -2.75 -16.98 4.94
CA PHE A 59 -3.08 -17.04 6.35
C PHE A 59 -4.53 -17.49 6.53
N VAL A 60 -4.75 -18.49 7.39
CA VAL A 60 -6.08 -19.00 7.71
C VAL A 60 -6.49 -18.54 9.11
N ASP A 61 -5.69 -18.87 10.11
CA ASP A 61 -5.99 -18.56 11.51
C ASP A 61 -4.72 -18.57 12.37
N LEU A 62 -4.80 -18.02 13.58
CA LEU A 62 -3.77 -18.18 14.60
C LEU A 62 -4.38 -18.36 16.00
N THR A 63 -3.64 -19.07 16.81
CA THR A 63 -3.91 -19.17 18.24
C THR A 63 -2.65 -18.80 19.02
N VAL A 64 -2.83 -18.20 20.18
CA VAL A 64 -1.75 -17.90 21.11
C VAL A 64 -1.96 -18.78 22.33
N ASP A 65 -0.97 -19.60 22.68
CA ASP A 65 -1.01 -20.42 23.87
C ASP A 65 -1.08 -19.47 25.10
N GLY A 66 -2.20 -19.50 25.83
CA GLY A 66 -2.44 -18.59 26.95
C GLY A 66 -1.41 -18.79 28.06
N ASP A 67 -1.03 -17.68 28.70
CA ASP A 67 -0.23 -17.61 29.94
C ASP A 67 1.19 -18.18 29.92
N ALA A 68 1.74 -18.57 28.80
CA ALA A 68 3.18 -18.79 28.73
C ALA A 68 3.88 -17.43 28.92
N PRO A 69 4.68 -17.23 29.97
CA PRO A 69 5.44 -15.99 30.11
C PRO A 69 6.28 -15.82 28.85
N ALA A 70 6.29 -14.61 28.30
CA ALA A 70 7.00 -14.23 27.06
C ALA A 70 8.54 -14.47 27.10
N ALA A 71 8.99 -15.23 28.08
CA ALA A 71 10.37 -15.32 28.54
C ALA A 71 11.13 -16.55 28.04
N SER A 72 10.53 -17.52 27.38
CA SER A 72 11.33 -18.63 26.87
C SER A 72 11.41 -18.56 25.34
N ALA A 73 12.57 -18.12 24.85
CA ALA A 73 12.92 -18.16 23.42
C ALA A 73 12.88 -19.59 22.81
N LYS A 74 12.55 -20.59 23.63
CA LYS A 74 12.39 -21.99 23.21
C LYS A 74 10.93 -22.37 22.96
N ASP A 75 9.97 -21.64 23.55
CA ASP A 75 8.56 -21.91 23.37
C ASP A 75 8.00 -20.94 22.34
N HIS A 76 7.64 -21.45 21.18
CA HIS A 76 6.96 -20.70 20.14
C HIS A 76 5.44 -20.68 20.44
N PRO A 77 4.94 -19.70 21.21
CA PRO A 77 3.58 -19.72 21.75
C PRO A 77 2.50 -19.46 20.70
N VAL A 78 2.89 -18.98 19.52
CA VAL A 78 1.93 -18.68 18.45
C VAL A 78 1.90 -19.82 17.45
N SER A 79 0.72 -20.41 17.26
CA SER A 79 0.44 -21.39 16.23
C SER A 79 -0.31 -20.72 15.11
N VAL A 80 0.25 -20.71 13.90
CA VAL A 80 -0.34 -20.10 12.70
C VAL A 80 -0.74 -21.19 11.74
N THR A 81 -2.00 -21.24 11.37
CA THR A 81 -2.50 -22.10 10.30
C THR A 81 -2.43 -21.35 8.98
N VAL A 82 -1.75 -21.94 8.01
CA VAL A 82 -1.63 -21.43 6.65
C VAL A 82 -2.14 -22.47 5.67
N ARG A 83 -2.59 -22.00 4.49
CA ARG A 83 -3.06 -22.84 3.38
C ARG A 83 -2.26 -22.56 2.13
N TYR A 84 -1.87 -23.59 1.40
CA TYR A 84 -1.23 -23.45 0.12
C TYR A 84 -2.27 -23.07 -0.95
N THR A 85 -2.00 -21.98 -1.68
CA THR A 85 -2.87 -21.45 -2.74
C THR A 85 -2.28 -21.66 -4.14
N ALA A 86 -1.05 -22.17 -4.23
CA ALA A 86 -0.36 -22.46 -5.49
C ALA A 86 0.53 -23.70 -5.37
N GLY A 87 0.92 -24.25 -6.50
CA GLY A 87 1.79 -25.44 -6.60
C GLY A 87 1.04 -26.77 -6.37
N GLU A 88 1.79 -27.84 -6.15
CA GLU A 88 1.25 -29.20 -6.01
C GLU A 88 0.44 -29.42 -4.72
N ARG A 89 0.63 -28.56 -3.73
CA ARG A 89 0.02 -28.64 -2.40
C ARG A 89 -1.21 -27.75 -2.24
N VAL A 90 -1.79 -27.25 -3.33
CA VAL A 90 -2.99 -26.38 -3.28
C VAL A 90 -4.08 -27.02 -2.43
N GLY A 91 -4.61 -26.25 -1.46
CA GLY A 91 -5.66 -26.66 -0.54
C GLY A 91 -5.15 -27.34 0.73
N GLU A 92 -3.90 -27.76 0.79
CA GLU A 92 -3.34 -28.33 2.01
C GLU A 92 -3.12 -27.24 3.07
N GLU A 93 -3.37 -27.58 4.32
CA GLU A 93 -3.08 -26.72 5.48
C GLU A 93 -1.83 -27.19 6.21
N ARG A 94 -1.11 -26.23 6.77
CA ARG A 94 0.06 -26.47 7.61
C ARG A 94 0.02 -25.53 8.82
N THR A 95 0.44 -26.06 9.96
CA THR A 95 0.67 -25.25 11.18
C THR A 95 2.14 -24.89 11.28
N ILE A 96 2.41 -23.61 11.53
CA ILE A 96 3.73 -23.04 11.80
C ILE A 96 3.73 -22.50 13.22
N ARG A 97 4.76 -22.83 13.99
CA ARG A 97 4.93 -22.27 15.34
C ARG A 97 5.94 -21.15 15.31
N ALA A 98 5.61 -20.04 15.99
CA ALA A 98 6.45 -18.85 16.01
C ALA A 98 6.46 -18.20 17.40
N GLY A 99 7.55 -17.50 17.72
CA GLY A 99 7.62 -16.66 18.91
C GLY A 99 6.77 -15.40 18.77
N TYR A 100 6.76 -14.83 17.56
CA TYR A 100 6.01 -13.62 17.22
C TYR A 100 5.42 -13.75 15.82
N VAL A 101 4.27 -13.10 15.61
CA VAL A 101 3.62 -12.96 14.30
C VAL A 101 3.29 -11.50 14.06
N VAL A 102 3.64 -11.01 12.89
CA VAL A 102 3.35 -9.65 12.45
C VAL A 102 2.43 -9.71 11.22
N GLY A 103 1.19 -9.21 11.38
CA GLY A 103 0.22 -9.13 10.29
C GLY A 103 0.42 -7.87 9.47
N CYS A 104 0.88 -8.03 8.21
CA CYS A 104 1.00 -6.96 7.22
C CYS A 104 -0.02 -7.12 6.08
N ASP A 105 -1.19 -7.67 6.38
CA ASP A 105 -2.22 -8.11 5.44
C ASP A 105 -3.30 -7.04 5.17
N GLY A 106 -3.00 -5.77 5.48
CA GLY A 106 -3.71 -4.59 5.00
C GLY A 106 -5.05 -4.29 5.68
N ALA A 107 -5.89 -3.54 4.98
CA ALA A 107 -7.13 -2.99 5.54
C ALA A 107 -8.14 -4.07 5.95
N ARG A 108 -8.18 -5.19 5.25
CA ARG A 108 -9.04 -6.35 5.52
C ARG A 108 -8.29 -7.48 6.24
N SER A 109 -7.39 -7.11 7.15
CA SER A 109 -6.50 -8.03 7.84
C SER A 109 -7.24 -9.19 8.52
N LYS A 110 -6.93 -10.41 8.10
CA LYS A 110 -7.39 -11.64 8.76
C LYS A 110 -6.67 -11.84 10.10
N VAL A 111 -5.39 -11.46 10.18
CA VAL A 111 -4.61 -11.53 11.43
C VAL A 111 -5.24 -10.67 12.51
N ARG A 112 -5.70 -9.44 12.17
CA ARG A 112 -6.43 -8.58 13.12
C ARG A 112 -7.67 -9.26 13.67
N SER A 113 -8.45 -9.88 12.80
CA SER A 113 -9.67 -10.60 13.21
C SER A 113 -9.36 -11.81 14.09
N ALA A 114 -8.32 -12.59 13.75
CA ALA A 114 -7.90 -13.77 14.51
C ALA A 114 -7.45 -13.42 15.94
N ILE A 115 -6.85 -12.24 16.17
CA ILE A 115 -6.52 -11.75 17.52
C ILE A 115 -7.68 -11.01 18.20
N GLY A 116 -8.90 -11.12 17.69
CA GLY A 116 -10.10 -10.52 18.28
C GLY A 116 -10.12 -8.99 18.23
N ARG A 117 -9.44 -8.37 17.27
CA ARG A 117 -9.41 -6.92 17.11
C ARG A 117 -10.19 -6.47 15.88
N THR A 118 -10.81 -5.29 15.99
CA THR A 118 -11.57 -4.63 14.93
C THR A 118 -11.04 -3.21 14.70
N LEU A 119 -11.30 -2.68 13.53
CA LEU A 119 -11.09 -1.25 13.28
C LEU A 119 -12.20 -0.46 13.97
N THR A 120 -11.82 0.64 14.61
CA THR A 120 -12.74 1.62 15.19
C THR A 120 -12.49 2.98 14.53
N GLY A 121 -13.54 3.76 14.34
CA GLY A 121 -13.48 5.06 13.69
C GLY A 121 -14.62 5.25 12.70
N ASP A 122 -14.58 6.36 11.98
CA ASP A 122 -15.59 6.71 11.00
C ASP A 122 -15.24 6.13 9.63
N GLN A 123 -16.22 5.56 8.97
CA GLN A 123 -16.07 5.09 7.61
C GLN A 123 -16.34 6.25 6.64
N ALA A 124 -15.32 6.70 5.93
CA ALA A 124 -15.50 7.61 4.82
C ALA A 124 -16.08 6.83 3.63
N ASN A 125 -17.33 7.12 3.28
CA ASN A 125 -17.98 6.56 2.11
C ASN A 125 -17.61 7.37 0.86
N HIS A 126 -16.35 7.44 0.53
CA HIS A 126 -15.82 8.11 -0.65
C HIS A 126 -15.32 7.06 -1.65
N ALA A 127 -15.84 7.12 -2.85
CA ALA A 127 -15.41 6.27 -3.96
C ALA A 127 -14.42 7.01 -4.85
N TRP A 128 -13.30 6.34 -5.17
CA TRP A 128 -12.29 6.85 -6.08
C TRP A 128 -12.10 5.90 -7.27
N GLY A 129 -12.28 6.42 -8.48
CA GLY A 129 -11.80 5.75 -9.67
C GLY A 129 -10.29 5.89 -9.79
N VAL A 130 -9.58 4.78 -10.02
CA VAL A 130 -8.11 4.79 -10.20
C VAL A 130 -7.76 4.15 -11.52
N MET A 131 -6.98 4.85 -12.34
CA MET A 131 -6.52 4.32 -13.62
C MET A 131 -5.07 4.72 -13.91
N ASP A 132 -4.31 3.80 -14.50
CA ASP A 132 -3.02 4.07 -15.09
C ASP A 132 -3.20 4.23 -16.60
N VAL A 133 -2.72 5.35 -17.14
CA VAL A 133 -2.96 5.74 -18.53
C VAL A 133 -1.62 6.01 -19.24
N LEU A 134 -1.45 5.38 -20.40
CA LEU A 134 -0.40 5.75 -21.35
C LEU A 134 -1.01 6.71 -22.36
N ALA A 135 -0.60 7.96 -22.32
CA ALA A 135 -1.10 8.96 -23.26
C ALA A 135 -0.08 10.04 -23.61
N ASN A 136 -0.29 10.63 -24.77
CA ASN A 136 0.25 11.93 -25.12
C ASN A 136 -0.83 12.98 -24.81
N SER A 137 -0.45 14.07 -24.19
CA SER A 137 -1.35 15.14 -23.78
C SER A 137 -0.65 16.49 -23.93
N ASP A 138 -1.42 17.50 -24.24
CA ASP A 138 -1.03 18.92 -24.23
C ASP A 138 -1.23 19.57 -22.85
N PHE A 139 -1.68 18.78 -21.85
CA PHE A 139 -1.79 19.28 -20.48
C PHE A 139 -0.40 19.70 -19.96
N PRO A 140 -0.20 21.00 -19.63
CA PRO A 140 1.13 21.55 -19.36
C PRO A 140 1.81 20.93 -18.15
N ASP A 141 1.05 20.41 -17.20
CA ASP A 141 1.56 19.78 -15.97
C ASP A 141 1.50 18.24 -16.01
N ILE A 142 1.44 17.63 -17.19
CA ILE A 142 1.34 16.17 -17.36
C ILE A 142 2.44 15.39 -16.63
N ARG A 143 3.61 16.01 -16.40
CA ARG A 143 4.75 15.43 -15.67
C ARG A 143 4.92 15.98 -14.26
N THR A 144 3.87 16.62 -13.72
CA THR A 144 3.85 17.18 -12.36
C THR A 144 2.68 16.58 -11.59
N LYS A 145 2.87 16.24 -10.31
CA LYS A 145 1.76 15.85 -9.43
C LYS A 145 0.83 17.04 -9.26
N CYS A 146 -0.45 16.89 -9.59
CA CYS A 146 -1.43 17.96 -9.56
C CYS A 146 -2.72 17.49 -8.88
N ALA A 147 -3.29 18.35 -8.04
CA ALA A 147 -4.68 18.27 -7.64
C ALA A 147 -5.48 19.24 -8.52
N ILE A 148 -6.43 18.73 -9.26
CA ILE A 148 -7.27 19.46 -10.19
C ILE A 148 -8.68 19.44 -9.62
N SER A 149 -9.23 20.61 -9.34
CA SER A 149 -10.62 20.75 -8.90
C SER A 149 -11.42 21.43 -9.99
N SER A 150 -12.63 20.97 -10.21
CA SER A 150 -13.59 21.55 -11.15
C SER A 150 -14.99 21.51 -10.56
N LYS A 151 -15.95 22.16 -11.22
CA LYS A 151 -17.37 22.04 -10.85
C LYS A 151 -17.92 20.61 -10.98
N ASN A 152 -17.26 19.76 -11.75
CA ASN A 152 -17.67 18.39 -12.02
C ASN A 152 -16.95 17.35 -11.15
N GLY A 153 -16.14 17.78 -10.18
CA GLY A 153 -15.39 16.91 -9.28
C GLY A 153 -13.90 17.17 -9.26
N ASN A 154 -13.20 16.29 -8.60
CA ASN A 154 -11.76 16.41 -8.33
C ASN A 154 -10.97 15.29 -8.97
N ILE A 155 -9.78 15.63 -9.45
CA ILE A 155 -8.81 14.66 -9.98
C ILE A 155 -7.47 14.87 -9.30
N LEU A 156 -6.88 13.80 -8.80
CA LEU A 156 -5.46 13.79 -8.44
C LEU A 156 -4.70 13.10 -9.57
N HIS A 157 -3.83 13.88 -10.22
CA HIS A 157 -2.95 13.42 -11.28
C HIS A 157 -1.54 13.17 -10.74
N ILE A 158 -0.98 12.01 -11.02
CA ILE A 158 0.34 11.60 -10.56
C ILE A 158 1.13 11.05 -11.74
N PRO A 159 2.22 11.70 -12.17
CA PRO A 159 3.09 11.16 -13.21
C PRO A 159 3.74 9.87 -12.71
N ARG A 160 3.91 8.91 -13.61
CA ARG A 160 4.54 7.63 -13.37
C ARG A 160 5.82 7.51 -14.19
N GLU A 161 6.43 6.35 -14.14
CA GLU A 161 7.65 6.03 -14.89
C GLU A 161 7.47 6.09 -16.43
N GLY A 162 8.57 6.21 -17.16
CA GLY A 162 8.62 6.05 -18.61
C GLY A 162 8.14 7.26 -19.42
N GLY A 163 7.92 8.42 -18.82
CA GLY A 163 7.61 9.65 -19.55
C GLY A 163 6.16 9.82 -20.02
N HIS A 164 5.47 8.74 -20.36
CA HIS A 164 4.11 8.76 -20.90
C HIS A 164 3.05 8.14 -19.97
N LEU A 165 3.47 7.43 -18.93
CA LEU A 165 2.56 6.83 -17.97
C LEU A 165 2.23 7.84 -16.88
N PHE A 166 0.95 7.93 -16.53
CA PHE A 166 0.47 8.66 -15.38
C PHE A 166 -0.72 7.96 -14.75
N ARG A 167 -0.94 8.22 -13.49
CA ARG A 167 -2.08 7.72 -12.73
C ARG A 167 -3.04 8.85 -12.44
N MET A 168 -4.32 8.58 -12.64
CA MET A 168 -5.39 9.46 -12.22
C MET A 168 -6.22 8.80 -11.12
N TYR A 169 -6.55 9.59 -10.11
CA TYR A 169 -7.58 9.31 -9.13
C TYR A 169 -8.72 10.29 -9.40
N VAL A 170 -9.89 9.76 -9.66
CA VAL A 170 -11.09 10.55 -9.94
C VAL A 170 -12.05 10.37 -8.76
N ASP A 171 -12.42 11.49 -8.14
CA ASP A 171 -13.42 11.51 -7.08
C ASP A 171 -14.78 11.19 -7.69
N LEU A 172 -15.42 10.15 -7.20
CA LEU A 172 -16.73 9.68 -7.70
C LEU A 172 -17.90 10.07 -6.79
N GLY A 173 -17.62 10.80 -5.72
CA GLY A 173 -18.62 11.24 -4.74
C GLY A 173 -18.87 10.27 -3.59
#